data_ed2c3eae996128b90d2f2e6ab225f0f5
#
_entry.id   ed2c3eae996128b90d2f2e6ab225f0f5
#
_cell.length_a   1.000
_cell.length_b   1.000
_cell.length_c   1.000
_cell.angle_alpha   90.00
_cell.angle_beta   90.00
_cell.angle_gamma   90.00
#
_symmetry.space_group_name_H-M   'P 1'
#
loop_
_entity.id
_entity.type
_entity.pdbx_description
1 polymer ?
#
loop_
_entity_poly.entity_id
_entity_poly.type
_entity_poly.pdbx_seq_one_letter_code
_entity_poly.pdbx_strand_id
1 'polypeptide(L)'
;DAHVGVTTEMAPTPWSDRHQLLQIGLKGFAPELEERPAANLVFLVDVSGSMQSPQKLGLVKKSLRLLVNRMTARDRIALAVYAGAAGTVLESTAGSEKARILSAIDSLQAGGSTHGSAGINLAYALAQQHRIKDGINRVIIASDGDMNVGTVNLESKAQRWYCLNHIGVWIGQL
;
A
#
# COMPACT_ATOMS: atom_id res chain seq x y z
N ASP A 1 -6.40 -23.32 1.24
CA ASP A 1 -7.51 -23.12 0.31
C ASP A 1 -8.14 -21.75 0.60
N ALA A 2 -8.07 -20.86 -0.38
CA ALA A 2 -8.70 -19.52 -0.24
C ALA A 2 -10.22 -19.73 -0.46
N HIS A 3 -10.99 -19.69 0.62
CA HIS A 3 -12.44 -19.72 0.55
C HIS A 3 -12.95 -18.33 0.13
N VAL A 4 -13.56 -18.25 -1.04
CA VAL A 4 -14.31 -17.07 -1.49
C VAL A 4 -15.79 -17.35 -1.28
N GLY A 5 -16.45 -16.53 -0.43
CA GLY A 5 -17.89 -16.56 -0.29
C GLY A 5 -18.53 -15.88 -1.49
N VAL A 6 -19.52 -16.52 -2.11
CA VAL A 6 -20.33 -15.94 -3.19
C VAL A 6 -21.76 -15.87 -2.70
N THR A 7 -22.34 -14.67 -2.74
CA THR A 7 -23.77 -14.44 -2.49
C THR A 7 -24.42 -13.89 -3.73
N THR A 8 -25.65 -14.34 -4.01
CA THR A 8 -26.43 -13.84 -5.14
C THR A 8 -27.81 -13.44 -4.66
N GLU A 9 -28.28 -12.28 -5.09
CA GLU A 9 -29.64 -11.80 -4.84
C GLU A 9 -30.25 -11.33 -6.15
N MET A 10 -31.56 -11.57 -6.33
CA MET A 10 -32.32 -11.09 -7.49
C MET A 10 -33.49 -10.23 -7.02
N ALA A 11 -33.71 -9.11 -7.70
CA ALA A 11 -34.81 -8.21 -7.46
C ALA A 11 -35.36 -7.67 -8.79
N PRO A 12 -36.66 -7.32 -8.88
CA PRO A 12 -37.20 -6.57 -10.03
C PRO A 12 -36.44 -5.24 -10.17
N THR A 13 -36.19 -4.82 -11.42
CA THR A 13 -35.61 -3.49 -11.64
C THR A 13 -36.65 -2.40 -11.44
N PRO A 14 -36.31 -1.27 -10.77
CA PRO A 14 -37.29 -0.18 -10.55
C PRO A 14 -37.67 0.58 -11.82
N TRP A 15 -37.00 0.35 -12.93
CA TRP A 15 -37.20 1.04 -14.22
C TRP A 15 -37.83 0.16 -15.31
N SER A 16 -38.07 -1.15 -15.05
CA SER A 16 -38.64 -2.06 -16.05
C SER A 16 -39.19 -3.33 -15.43
N ASP A 17 -40.45 -3.61 -15.66
CA ASP A 17 -41.13 -4.83 -15.20
C ASP A 17 -40.67 -6.11 -15.94
N ARG A 18 -39.89 -5.95 -17.02
CA ARG A 18 -39.42 -7.06 -17.86
C ARG A 18 -37.99 -7.52 -17.50
N HIS A 19 -37.30 -6.79 -16.61
CA HIS A 19 -35.92 -7.07 -16.25
C HIS A 19 -35.77 -7.33 -14.76
N GLN A 20 -34.81 -8.13 -14.45
CA GLN A 20 -34.40 -8.37 -13.06
C GLN A 20 -32.96 -7.93 -12.87
N LEU A 21 -32.66 -7.39 -11.69
CA LEU A 21 -31.32 -7.05 -11.25
C LEU A 21 -30.74 -8.26 -10.51
N LEU A 22 -29.62 -8.76 -10.97
CA LEU A 22 -28.83 -9.77 -10.27
C LEU A 22 -27.64 -9.08 -9.57
N GLN A 23 -27.61 -9.16 -8.25
CA GLN A 23 -26.46 -8.77 -7.46
C GLN A 23 -25.60 -10.01 -7.18
N ILE A 24 -24.31 -9.92 -7.51
CA ILE A 24 -23.32 -10.95 -7.18
C ILE A 24 -22.33 -10.34 -6.19
N GLY A 25 -22.38 -10.79 -4.94
CA GLY A 25 -21.44 -10.40 -3.88
C GLY A 25 -20.29 -11.41 -3.77
N LEU A 26 -19.07 -10.94 -3.79
CA LEU A 26 -17.87 -11.75 -3.57
C LEU A 26 -17.23 -11.31 -2.25
N LYS A 27 -17.07 -12.26 -1.31
CA LYS A 27 -16.40 -12.02 -0.04
C LYS A 27 -15.14 -12.89 0.04
N GLY A 28 -13.96 -12.26 0.05
CA GLY A 28 -12.72 -12.96 0.32
C GLY A 28 -12.62 -13.43 1.78
N PHE A 29 -11.80 -14.43 2.01
CA PHE A 29 -11.47 -14.87 3.37
C PHE A 29 -10.73 -13.73 4.09
N ALA A 30 -11.20 -13.38 5.26
CA ALA A 30 -10.55 -12.45 6.16
C ALA A 30 -10.19 -13.21 7.45
N PRO A 31 -8.92 -13.59 7.64
CA PRO A 31 -8.48 -14.23 8.88
C PRO A 31 -8.65 -13.28 10.06
N GLU A 32 -8.88 -13.83 11.23
CA GLU A 32 -8.87 -13.07 12.48
C GLU A 32 -7.50 -12.39 12.67
N LEU A 33 -7.49 -11.24 13.35
CA LEU A 33 -6.27 -10.41 13.47
C LEU A 33 -5.13 -11.18 14.17
N GLU A 34 -5.48 -12.10 15.06
CA GLU A 34 -4.56 -12.92 15.85
C GLU A 34 -3.98 -14.09 15.04
N GLU A 35 -4.72 -14.61 14.06
CA GLU A 35 -4.31 -15.69 13.17
C GLU A 35 -3.51 -15.20 11.96
N ARG A 36 -3.56 -13.89 11.70
CA ARG A 36 -2.84 -13.29 10.59
C ARG A 36 -1.32 -13.42 10.79
N PRO A 37 -0.56 -13.88 9.78
CA PRO A 37 0.90 -13.85 9.85
C PRO A 37 1.42 -12.44 10.12
N ALA A 38 2.55 -12.35 10.85
CA ALA A 38 3.23 -11.08 11.09
C ALA A 38 3.62 -10.44 9.74
N ALA A 39 3.51 -9.12 9.66
CA ALA A 39 3.76 -8.38 8.44
C ALA A 39 4.99 -7.46 8.57
N ASN A 40 5.86 -7.49 7.55
CA ASN A 40 6.92 -6.52 7.32
C ASN A 40 6.53 -5.69 6.09
N LEU A 41 6.13 -4.46 6.33
CA LEU A 41 5.61 -3.55 5.31
C LEU A 41 6.58 -2.38 5.11
N VAL A 42 7.04 -2.20 3.88
CA VAL A 42 7.85 -1.04 3.51
C VAL A 42 7.06 -0.18 2.54
N PHE A 43 6.81 1.06 2.93
CA PHE A 43 6.14 2.03 2.08
C PHE A 43 7.16 2.92 1.41
N LEU A 44 7.09 2.98 0.09
CA LEU A 44 7.80 3.95 -0.73
C LEU A 44 6.79 4.98 -1.21
N VAL A 45 6.88 6.18 -0.64
CA VAL A 45 5.91 7.25 -0.89
C VAL A 45 6.50 8.29 -1.83
N ASP A 46 5.77 8.58 -2.89
CA ASP A 46 6.04 9.72 -3.76
C ASP A 46 5.77 11.01 -2.98
N VAL A 47 6.78 11.86 -2.88
CA VAL A 47 6.66 13.19 -2.29
C VAL A 47 7.04 14.28 -3.30
N SER A 48 6.91 14.01 -4.60
CA SER A 48 7.08 15.00 -5.67
C SER A 48 6.07 16.15 -5.56
N GLY A 49 6.32 17.26 -6.24
CA GLY A 49 5.46 18.42 -6.23
C GLY A 49 4.01 18.13 -6.66
N SER A 50 3.81 17.15 -7.57
CA SER A 50 2.48 16.73 -8.02
C SER A 50 1.63 16.11 -6.90
N MET A 51 2.27 15.58 -5.84
CA MET A 51 1.61 14.97 -4.67
C MET A 51 1.08 15.99 -3.65
N GLN A 52 1.24 17.30 -3.88
CA GLN A 52 0.94 18.37 -2.91
C GLN A 52 -0.55 18.49 -2.54
N SER A 53 -1.46 17.95 -3.36
CA SER A 53 -2.91 17.99 -3.12
C SER A 53 -3.33 17.18 -1.88
N PRO A 54 -4.32 17.66 -1.11
CA PRO A 54 -4.92 16.90 0.01
C PRO A 54 -5.49 15.53 -0.41
N GLN A 55 -5.95 15.42 -1.66
CA GLN A 55 -6.47 14.17 -2.24
C GLN A 55 -5.36 13.19 -2.63
N LYS A 56 -4.09 13.60 -2.62
CA LYS A 56 -2.93 12.78 -2.96
C LYS A 56 -2.13 12.44 -1.68
N LEU A 57 -1.10 13.18 -1.32
CA LEU A 57 -0.29 12.90 -0.13
C LEU A 57 -1.13 12.89 1.16
N GLY A 58 -2.11 13.80 1.27
CA GLY A 58 -3.04 13.84 2.40
C GLY A 58 -3.84 12.55 2.56
N LEU A 59 -4.29 11.94 1.44
CA LEU A 59 -5.00 10.65 1.46
C LEU A 59 -4.07 9.51 1.82
N VAL A 60 -2.84 9.48 1.29
CA VAL A 60 -1.81 8.49 1.66
C VAL A 60 -1.56 8.53 3.17
N LYS A 61 -1.34 9.71 3.75
CA LYS A 61 -1.16 9.86 5.21
C LYS A 61 -2.35 9.31 6.01
N LYS A 62 -3.60 9.62 5.60
CA LYS A 62 -4.81 9.10 6.25
C LYS A 62 -4.88 7.58 6.19
N SER A 63 -4.59 6.99 5.02
CA SER A 63 -4.59 5.53 4.82
C SER A 63 -3.53 4.84 5.67
N LEU A 64 -2.31 5.39 5.73
CA LEU A 64 -1.23 4.88 6.57
C LEU A 64 -1.60 4.93 8.06
N ARG A 65 -2.25 6.01 8.54
CA ARG A 65 -2.73 6.10 9.93
C ARG A 65 -3.74 5.00 10.27
N LEU A 66 -4.69 4.73 9.36
CA LEU A 66 -5.68 3.65 9.54
C LEU A 66 -5.00 2.28 9.60
N LEU A 67 -4.01 2.04 8.74
CA LEU A 67 -3.22 0.81 8.77
C LEU A 67 -2.47 0.67 10.09
N VAL A 68 -1.75 1.71 10.52
CA VAL A 68 -0.96 1.71 11.75
C VAL A 68 -1.83 1.35 12.95
N ASN A 69 -3.07 1.85 13.04
CA ASN A 69 -3.99 1.52 14.13
C ASN A 69 -4.27 0.00 14.22
N ARG A 70 -4.23 -0.72 13.11
CA ARG A 70 -4.46 -2.18 13.04
C ARG A 70 -3.19 -3.01 13.19
N MET A 71 -2.00 -2.41 13.19
CA MET A 71 -0.75 -3.13 13.38
C MET A 71 -0.57 -3.60 14.82
N THR A 72 0.06 -4.73 14.98
CA THR A 72 0.41 -5.35 16.27
C THR A 72 1.92 -5.26 16.54
N ALA A 73 2.36 -5.65 17.73
CA ALA A 73 3.79 -5.71 18.07
C ALA A 73 4.58 -6.71 17.19
N ARG A 74 3.90 -7.68 16.58
CA ARG A 74 4.52 -8.65 15.65
C ARG A 74 4.82 -8.07 14.28
N ASP A 75 4.16 -6.98 13.92
CA ASP A 75 4.31 -6.31 12.63
C ASP A 75 5.46 -5.31 12.64
N ARG A 76 6.02 -5.05 11.48
CA ARG A 76 7.03 -4.02 11.27
C ARG A 76 6.63 -3.12 10.11
N ILE A 77 7.00 -1.85 10.19
CA ILE A 77 6.78 -0.85 9.15
C ILE A 77 8.04 -0.03 8.94
N ALA A 78 8.37 0.26 7.70
CA ALA A 78 9.37 1.25 7.31
C ALA A 78 8.76 2.23 6.30
N LEU A 79 9.24 3.48 6.31
CA LEU A 79 8.84 4.51 5.36
C LEU A 79 10.07 5.03 4.63
N ALA A 80 10.02 4.94 3.31
CA ALA A 80 10.97 5.58 2.41
C ALA A 80 10.21 6.56 1.51
N VAL A 81 10.90 7.59 1.06
CA VAL A 81 10.36 8.57 0.12
C VAL A 81 11.24 8.66 -1.10
N TYR A 82 10.66 9.10 -2.20
CA TYR A 82 11.41 9.51 -3.37
C TYR A 82 10.83 10.81 -3.95
N ALA A 83 11.73 11.79 -4.17
CA ALA A 83 11.51 13.01 -4.90
C ALA A 83 12.88 13.67 -5.09
N GLY A 84 13.47 13.56 -6.27
CA GLY A 84 14.82 14.07 -6.53
C GLY A 84 15.94 13.24 -5.89
N ALA A 85 15.82 12.90 -4.61
CA ALA A 85 16.63 11.92 -3.90
C ALA A 85 15.72 10.90 -3.21
N ALA A 86 16.20 9.67 -3.05
CA ALA A 86 15.55 8.67 -2.21
C ALA A 86 16.08 8.78 -0.78
N GLY A 87 15.21 8.64 0.20
CA GLY A 87 15.60 8.69 1.60
C GLY A 87 14.70 7.87 2.50
N THR A 88 15.28 7.33 3.58
CA THR A 88 14.51 6.67 4.65
C THR A 88 13.97 7.72 5.61
N VAL A 89 12.66 7.75 5.79
CA VAL A 89 11.98 8.61 6.76
C VAL A 89 11.78 7.89 8.08
N LEU A 90 11.53 6.59 8.02
CA LEU A 90 11.37 5.72 9.17
C LEU A 90 12.03 4.38 8.89
N GLU A 91 13.04 4.05 9.67
CA GLU A 91 13.64 2.71 9.70
C GLU A 91 12.61 1.68 10.17
N SER A 92 12.88 0.38 9.90
CA SER A 92 11.98 -0.70 10.29
C SER A 92 11.66 -0.63 11.79
N THR A 93 10.41 -0.30 12.09
CA THR A 93 9.90 0.00 13.43
C THR A 93 8.77 -0.97 13.77
N ALA A 94 8.72 -1.46 15.01
CA ALA A 94 7.65 -2.36 15.45
C ALA A 94 6.31 -1.65 15.44
N GLY A 95 5.24 -2.36 15.03
CA GLY A 95 3.89 -1.81 14.94
C GLY A 95 3.28 -1.36 16.28
N SER A 96 3.91 -1.72 17.41
CA SER A 96 3.56 -1.21 18.74
C SER A 96 4.03 0.23 18.99
N GLU A 97 5.06 0.71 18.28
CA GLU A 97 5.61 2.06 18.42
C GLU A 97 4.77 3.11 17.67
N LYS A 98 3.46 3.15 17.95
CA LYS A 98 2.47 3.95 17.21
C LYS A 98 2.86 5.43 17.11
N ALA A 99 3.29 6.04 18.22
CA ALA A 99 3.62 7.45 18.27
C ALA A 99 4.77 7.80 17.32
N ARG A 100 5.82 6.97 17.29
CA ARG A 100 6.97 7.15 16.41
C ARG A 100 6.58 7.02 14.94
N ILE A 101 5.78 6.00 14.62
CA ILE A 101 5.31 5.76 13.25
C ILE A 101 4.41 6.91 12.79
N LEU A 102 3.45 7.33 13.61
CA LEU A 102 2.55 8.44 13.29
C LEU A 102 3.29 9.77 13.10
N SER A 103 4.29 10.05 13.94
CA SER A 103 5.14 11.24 13.78
C SER A 103 5.90 11.24 12.44
N ALA A 104 6.43 10.07 12.03
CA ALA A 104 7.10 9.93 10.74
C ALA A 104 6.13 10.13 9.56
N ILE A 105 4.91 9.60 9.66
CA ILE A 105 3.87 9.83 8.63
C ILE A 105 3.52 11.32 8.53
N ASP A 106 3.44 12.00 9.66
CA ASP A 106 3.10 13.43 9.71
C ASP A 106 4.19 14.33 9.15
N SER A 107 5.45 13.92 9.28
CA SER A 107 6.59 14.66 8.72
C SER A 107 6.70 14.61 7.20
N LEU A 108 5.96 13.71 6.51
CA LEU A 108 5.97 13.64 5.06
C LEU A 108 5.49 14.97 4.44
N GLN A 109 6.26 15.55 3.55
CA GLN A 109 5.93 16.79 2.85
C GLN A 109 6.20 16.63 1.36
N ALA A 110 5.26 17.11 0.54
CA ALA A 110 5.46 17.11 -0.91
C ALA A 110 6.32 18.31 -1.31
N GLY A 111 7.32 18.05 -2.17
CA GLY A 111 8.22 19.05 -2.73
C GLY A 111 9.49 18.39 -3.29
N GLY A 112 9.87 18.73 -4.49
CA GLY A 112 11.05 18.17 -5.15
C GLY A 112 10.78 17.63 -6.57
N SER A 113 11.84 17.29 -7.30
CA SER A 113 11.78 16.72 -8.65
C SER A 113 11.85 15.19 -8.59
N THR A 114 11.28 14.51 -9.58
CA THR A 114 11.10 13.04 -9.55
C THR A 114 12.32 12.30 -10.13
N HIS A 115 13.00 11.47 -9.31
CA HIS A 115 13.99 10.48 -9.78
C HIS A 115 13.76 9.18 -8.98
N GLY A 116 12.93 8.27 -9.52
CA GLY A 116 12.34 7.17 -8.75
C GLY A 116 13.18 5.89 -8.57
N SER A 117 14.18 5.61 -9.41
CA SER A 117 14.86 4.29 -9.43
C SER A 117 15.63 3.97 -8.14
N ALA A 118 16.28 4.95 -7.53
CA ALA A 118 16.99 4.77 -6.26
C ALA A 118 16.05 4.44 -5.10
N GLY A 119 14.81 4.95 -5.12
CA GLY A 119 13.79 4.70 -4.09
C GLY A 119 13.33 3.24 -4.04
N ILE A 120 13.15 2.61 -5.19
CA ILE A 120 12.75 1.20 -5.27
C ILE A 120 13.83 0.30 -4.68
N ASN A 121 15.08 0.49 -5.06
CA ASN A 121 16.20 -0.29 -4.53
C ASN A 121 16.31 -0.13 -3.01
N LEU A 122 16.15 1.10 -2.50
CA LEU A 122 16.14 1.38 -1.06
C LEU A 122 15.00 0.65 -0.36
N ALA A 123 13.79 0.71 -0.89
CA ALA A 123 12.63 0.05 -0.29
C ALA A 123 12.80 -1.49 -0.24
N TYR A 124 13.33 -2.10 -1.31
CA TYR A 124 13.62 -3.53 -1.31
C TYR A 124 14.74 -3.90 -0.33
N ALA A 125 15.80 -3.09 -0.22
CA ALA A 125 16.87 -3.30 0.76
C ALA A 125 16.32 -3.28 2.20
N LEU A 126 15.49 -2.28 2.54
CA LEU A 126 14.82 -2.19 3.85
C LEU A 126 13.92 -3.40 4.11
N ALA A 127 13.20 -3.87 3.10
CA ALA A 127 12.31 -5.01 3.25
C ALA A 127 13.07 -6.33 3.44
N GLN A 128 14.19 -6.52 2.74
CA GLN A 128 15.05 -7.69 2.90
C GLN A 128 15.74 -7.73 4.25
N GLN A 129 16.24 -6.59 4.72
CA GLN A 129 16.97 -6.47 5.99
C GLN A 129 16.14 -6.95 7.20
N HIS A 130 14.82 -6.76 7.15
CA HIS A 130 13.89 -7.13 8.23
C HIS A 130 12.86 -8.15 7.80
N ARG A 131 13.22 -9.02 6.85
CA ARG A 131 12.33 -10.05 6.35
C ARG A 131 11.88 -10.99 7.47
N ILE A 132 10.57 -11.17 7.59
CA ILE A 132 9.95 -12.11 8.53
C ILE A 132 9.77 -13.45 7.81
N LYS A 133 10.42 -14.50 8.30
CA LYS A 133 10.23 -15.85 7.81
C LYS A 133 8.77 -16.28 8.06
N ASP A 134 8.14 -16.88 7.06
CA ASP A 134 6.74 -17.32 7.09
C ASP A 134 5.73 -16.17 7.34
N GLY A 135 6.18 -14.92 7.25
CA GLY A 135 5.37 -13.71 7.37
C GLY A 135 5.03 -13.07 6.03
N ILE A 136 4.25 -12.01 6.09
CA ILE A 136 3.89 -11.18 4.94
C ILE A 136 4.98 -10.13 4.76
N ASN A 137 5.78 -10.22 3.71
CA ASN A 137 6.80 -9.22 3.37
C ASN A 137 6.38 -8.48 2.11
N ARG A 138 6.15 -7.17 2.19
CA ARG A 138 5.64 -6.35 1.08
C ARG A 138 6.35 -5.03 0.98
N VAL A 139 6.64 -4.62 -0.26
CA VAL A 139 6.93 -3.23 -0.62
C VAL A 139 5.68 -2.65 -1.25
N ILE A 140 5.24 -1.52 -0.77
CA ILE A 140 4.02 -0.82 -1.23
C ILE A 140 4.44 0.56 -1.71
N ILE A 141 4.21 0.84 -2.99
CA ILE A 141 4.55 2.12 -3.59
C ILE A 141 3.27 2.94 -3.73
N ALA A 142 3.27 4.15 -3.20
CA ALA A 142 2.19 5.11 -3.33
C ALA A 142 2.64 6.29 -4.20
N SER A 143 2.01 6.45 -5.37
CA SER A 143 2.30 7.50 -6.37
C SER A 143 1.02 7.95 -7.04
N ASP A 144 1.01 9.14 -7.61
CA ASP A 144 -0.09 9.65 -8.44
C ASP A 144 -0.02 9.18 -9.92
N GLY A 145 0.89 8.28 -10.24
CA GLY A 145 1.02 7.68 -11.56
C GLY A 145 2.13 8.29 -12.44
N ASP A 146 2.67 9.44 -12.09
CA ASP A 146 3.81 10.07 -12.79
C ASP A 146 5.16 9.44 -12.38
N MET A 147 5.17 8.11 -12.26
CA MET A 147 6.41 7.40 -11.99
C MET A 147 7.26 7.31 -13.26
N ASN A 148 8.09 8.32 -13.52
CA ASN A 148 9.23 8.21 -14.42
C ASN A 148 10.33 7.34 -13.76
N VAL A 149 9.99 6.09 -13.49
CA VAL A 149 10.94 5.10 -12.98
C VAL A 149 11.77 4.67 -14.20
N GLY A 150 13.03 5.08 -14.23
CA GLY A 150 13.97 4.61 -15.25
C GLY A 150 13.90 3.08 -15.35
N THR A 151 14.08 2.55 -16.55
CA THR A 151 14.02 1.14 -16.98
C THR A 151 14.04 0.11 -15.85
N VAL A 152 12.88 -0.21 -15.29
CA VAL A 152 12.67 -1.40 -14.49
C VAL A 152 12.30 -2.49 -15.49
N ASN A 153 13.14 -3.50 -15.62
CA ASN A 153 12.86 -4.67 -16.45
C ASN A 153 11.61 -5.37 -15.90
N LEU A 154 10.48 -5.20 -16.60
CA LEU A 154 9.15 -5.63 -16.19
C LEU A 154 8.97 -7.16 -16.22
N GLU A 155 9.98 -7.93 -16.63
CA GLU A 155 9.89 -9.38 -16.82
C GLU A 155 10.10 -10.23 -15.56
N SER A 156 10.56 -9.65 -14.45
CA SER A 156 10.79 -10.40 -13.23
C SER A 156 9.66 -10.25 -12.22
N LYS A 157 8.72 -11.20 -12.25
CA LYS A 157 7.75 -11.58 -11.21
C LYS A 157 6.54 -10.66 -11.00
N ALA A 158 5.41 -11.09 -11.56
CA ALA A 158 4.01 -10.85 -11.16
C ALA A 158 3.76 -9.57 -10.32
N GLN A 159 3.91 -8.42 -10.95
CA GLN A 159 3.62 -7.13 -10.34
C GLN A 159 2.15 -6.78 -10.60
N ARG A 160 1.34 -6.69 -9.56
CA ARG A 160 -0.05 -6.27 -9.67
C ARG A 160 -0.20 -4.79 -9.33
N TRP A 161 -0.65 -4.01 -10.30
CA TRP A 161 -1.04 -2.61 -10.11
C TRP A 161 -2.49 -2.54 -9.64
N TYR A 162 -2.73 -1.77 -8.59
CA TYR A 162 -4.09 -1.40 -8.16
C TYR A 162 -4.21 0.13 -8.20
N CYS A 163 -5.12 0.62 -9.02
CA CYS A 163 -5.42 2.05 -9.11
C CYS A 163 -6.66 2.35 -8.26
N LEU A 164 -6.52 3.18 -7.23
CA LEU A 164 -7.62 3.71 -6.45
C LEU A 164 -7.74 5.21 -6.73
N ASN A 165 -8.72 5.61 -7.57
CA ASN A 165 -9.12 7.01 -7.82
C ASN A 165 -7.96 8.03 -7.77
N HIS A 166 -7.05 8.01 -8.75
CA HIS A 166 -5.92 8.93 -8.94
C HIS A 166 -4.67 8.66 -8.08
N ILE A 167 -4.64 7.58 -7.29
CA ILE A 167 -3.42 7.09 -6.64
C ILE A 167 -3.20 5.65 -7.06
N GLY A 168 -2.08 5.39 -7.72
CA GLY A 168 -1.61 4.05 -8.01
C GLY A 168 -0.93 3.46 -6.77
N VAL A 169 -1.39 2.30 -6.32
CA VAL A 169 -0.70 1.52 -5.29
C VAL A 169 -0.13 0.28 -5.93
N TRP A 170 1.18 0.17 -5.88
CA TRP A 170 1.88 -1.01 -6.36
C TRP A 170 2.35 -1.86 -5.18
N ILE A 171 2.11 -3.18 -5.24
CA ILE A 171 2.47 -4.11 -4.17
C ILE A 171 3.40 -5.17 -4.74
N GLY A 172 4.67 -5.13 -4.32
CA GLY A 172 5.66 -6.16 -4.60
C GLY A 172 5.77 -7.16 -3.45
N GLN A 173 5.88 -8.44 -3.78
CA GLN A 173 6.17 -9.51 -2.81
C GLN A 173 7.65 -9.86 -2.85
N LEU A 174 8.25 -10.08 -1.68
CA LEU A 174 9.61 -10.59 -1.50
C LEU A 174 9.63 -12.10 -1.33
#